data_0cf1d35f71bd2988ecc21cf7ab6e3a7c
#
_entry.id   0cf1d35f71bd2988ecc21cf7ab6e3a7c
#
_cell.length_a   1.000
_cell.length_b   1.000
_cell.length_c   1.000
_cell.angle_alpha   90.00
_cell.angle_beta   90.00
_cell.angle_gamma   90.00
#
_symmetry.space_group_name_H-M   'P 1'
#
loop_
_entity.id
_entity.type
_entity.pdbx_description
1 polymer ?
#
loop_
_entity_poly.entity_id
_entity_poly.type
_entity_poly.pdbx_seq_one_letter_code
_entity_poly.pdbx_strand_id
1 'polypeptide(L)'
;MENSQEISAKKESTHLKSGEAIKYEIKNGLTIRELSNPEPLKQALRKIFVLIGIRSEQMPNEEEKTILITFIRERFQNFTAIELVLAFENALIGTFKVDTEHFGQFTIKYLAKILNAYTEHRNKLYIEVEQEKQK
;
A
#
# COMPACT_ATOMS: atom_id res chain seq x y z
N MET A 1 20.24 -6.15 -24.29
CA MET A 1 19.91 -5.89 -24.09
C MET A 1 18.76 -5.44 -23.89
N GLU A 2 17.92 -5.54 -24.38
CA GLU A 2 16.85 -5.24 -24.12
C GLU A 2 16.34 -5.58 -22.90
N ASN A 3 16.61 -6.52 -22.54
CA ASN A 3 16.54 -6.95 -21.24
C ASN A 3 16.98 -5.96 -20.27
N SER A 4 18.00 -5.21 -20.56
CA SER A 4 18.50 -4.27 -19.62
C SER A 4 17.56 -3.10 -19.44
N GLN A 5 16.69 -2.82 -20.40
CA GLN A 5 15.72 -1.79 -20.19
C GLN A 5 14.57 -2.22 -19.32
N GLU A 6 14.13 -3.45 -19.47
CA GLU A 6 13.11 -3.97 -18.56
C GLU A 6 13.61 -4.03 -17.16
N ILE A 7 14.85 -4.45 -16.99
CA ILE A 7 15.45 -4.51 -15.68
C ILE A 7 15.60 -3.12 -15.11
N SER A 8 15.94 -2.16 -15.94
CA SER A 8 16.04 -0.78 -15.53
C SER A 8 14.73 -0.23 -15.04
N ALA A 9 13.65 -0.51 -15.76
CA ALA A 9 12.35 -0.04 -15.36
C ALA A 9 11.98 -0.61 -14.00
N LYS A 10 12.23 -1.89 -13.76
CA LYS A 10 11.96 -2.48 -12.47
C LYS A 10 12.85 -1.89 -11.39
N LYS A 11 14.10 -1.65 -11.71
CA LYS A 11 15.01 -1.04 -10.77
C LYS A 11 14.61 0.36 -10.44
N GLU A 12 14.17 1.10 -11.42
CA GLU A 12 13.69 2.45 -11.17
C GLU A 12 12.52 2.44 -10.21
N SER A 13 11.60 1.51 -10.41
CA SER A 13 10.48 1.36 -9.52
C SER A 13 10.93 1.05 -8.10
N THR A 14 11.93 0.16 -7.96
CA THR A 14 12.45 -0.20 -6.65
C THR A 14 13.31 0.87 -6.05
N HIS A 15 13.99 1.66 -6.89
CA HIS A 15 14.90 2.69 -6.42
C HIS A 15 14.25 4.05 -6.25
N LEU A 16 13.00 4.20 -6.66
CA LEU A 16 12.28 5.44 -6.41
C LEU A 16 12.22 5.66 -4.91
N LYS A 17 12.47 6.87 -4.50
CA LYS A 17 12.26 7.24 -3.11
C LYS A 17 10.80 6.99 -2.78
N SER A 18 10.53 6.68 -1.52
CA SER A 18 9.16 6.34 -1.13
C SER A 18 8.17 7.38 -1.59
N GLY A 19 8.51 8.66 -1.48
CA GLY A 19 7.61 9.71 -1.91
C GLY A 19 7.34 9.67 -3.40
N GLU A 20 8.35 9.34 -4.20
CA GLU A 20 8.20 9.27 -5.65
C GLU A 20 7.32 8.11 -6.07
N ALA A 21 7.46 6.96 -5.42
CA ALA A 21 6.63 5.80 -5.73
C ALA A 21 5.17 6.09 -5.41
N ILE A 22 4.92 6.72 -4.27
CA ILE A 22 3.56 7.09 -3.87
C ILE A 22 2.97 8.10 -4.85
N LYS A 23 3.75 9.11 -5.23
CA LYS A 23 3.30 10.10 -6.21
C LYS A 23 2.96 9.46 -7.55
N TYR A 24 3.76 8.49 -7.96
CA TYR A 24 3.49 7.78 -9.21
C TYR A 24 2.13 7.09 -9.15
N GLU A 25 1.84 6.42 -8.02
CA GLU A 25 0.56 5.74 -7.85
C GLU A 25 -0.59 6.72 -7.81
N ILE A 26 -0.41 7.87 -7.16
CA ILE A 26 -1.45 8.90 -7.12
C ILE A 26 -1.76 9.39 -8.53
N LYS A 27 -0.74 9.58 -9.34
CA LYS A 27 -0.91 10.10 -10.71
C LYS A 27 -1.47 9.08 -11.67
N ASN A 28 -1.02 7.83 -11.58
CA ASN A 28 -1.19 6.86 -12.66
C ASN A 28 -1.87 5.56 -12.25
N GLY A 29 -2.02 5.31 -10.96
CA GLY A 29 -2.53 4.03 -10.50
C GLY A 29 -4.03 3.90 -10.64
N LEU A 30 -4.48 2.66 -10.78
CA LEU A 30 -5.91 2.35 -10.81
C LEU A 30 -6.41 2.30 -9.38
N THR A 31 -7.35 3.15 -9.03
CA THR A 31 -7.84 3.22 -7.65
C THR A 31 -8.64 1.98 -7.29
N ILE A 32 -8.70 1.70 -6.00
CA ILE A 32 -9.47 0.56 -5.48
C ILE A 32 -10.93 0.68 -5.91
N ARG A 33 -11.46 1.90 -5.93
CA ARG A 33 -12.83 2.14 -6.40
C ARG A 33 -13.05 1.60 -7.81
N GLU A 34 -12.03 1.70 -8.66
CA GLU A 34 -12.12 1.35 -10.07
C GLU A 34 -11.88 -0.14 -10.34
N LEU A 35 -11.47 -0.91 -9.32
CA LEU A 35 -11.17 -2.32 -9.52
C LEU A 35 -12.46 -3.11 -9.78
N SER A 36 -12.43 -3.95 -10.83
CA SER A 36 -13.57 -4.78 -11.18
C SER A 36 -13.65 -6.04 -10.32
N ASN A 37 -12.55 -6.43 -9.67
CA ASN A 37 -12.53 -7.61 -8.81
C ASN A 37 -11.50 -7.40 -7.71
N PRO A 38 -11.55 -8.20 -6.63
CA PRO A 38 -10.67 -7.97 -5.48
C PRO A 38 -9.27 -8.59 -5.60
N GLU A 39 -8.95 -9.22 -6.73
CA GLU A 39 -7.67 -9.93 -6.82
C GLU A 39 -6.45 -9.06 -6.53
N PRO A 40 -6.35 -7.81 -7.06
CA PRO A 40 -5.19 -6.97 -6.72
C PRO A 40 -5.09 -6.70 -5.22
N LEU A 41 -6.22 -6.58 -4.53
CA LEU A 41 -6.20 -6.36 -3.08
C LEU A 41 -5.73 -7.62 -2.35
N LYS A 42 -6.14 -8.78 -2.82
CA LYS A 42 -5.67 -10.04 -2.23
C LYS A 42 -4.16 -10.17 -2.39
N GLN A 43 -3.64 -9.81 -3.56
CA GLN A 43 -2.20 -9.86 -3.78
C GLN A 43 -1.46 -8.87 -2.89
N ALA A 44 -2.01 -7.68 -2.72
CA ALA A 44 -1.41 -6.69 -1.84
C ALA A 44 -1.36 -7.20 -0.41
N LEU A 45 -2.46 -7.80 0.07
CA LEU A 45 -2.48 -8.35 1.43
C LEU A 45 -1.45 -9.44 1.61
N ARG A 46 -1.29 -10.32 0.61
CA ARG A 46 -0.29 -11.39 0.69
C ARG A 46 1.11 -10.81 0.87
N LYS A 47 1.44 -9.76 0.10
CA LYS A 47 2.74 -9.10 0.22
C LYS A 47 2.90 -8.45 1.58
N ILE A 48 1.84 -7.82 2.08
CA ILE A 48 1.88 -7.18 3.40
C ILE A 48 2.14 -8.22 4.49
N PHE A 49 1.47 -9.38 4.42
CA PHE A 49 1.66 -10.42 5.43
C PHE A 49 3.10 -10.89 5.47
N VAL A 50 3.73 -11.06 4.31
CA VAL A 50 5.14 -11.43 4.24
C VAL A 50 6.01 -10.31 4.81
N LEU A 51 5.70 -9.08 4.42
CA LEU A 51 6.49 -7.91 4.80
C LEU A 51 6.53 -7.73 6.32
N ILE A 52 5.41 -7.91 6.99
CA ILE A 52 5.35 -7.73 8.45
C ILE A 52 5.60 -9.01 9.22
N GLY A 53 5.81 -10.13 8.53
CA GLY A 53 6.22 -11.37 9.18
C GLY A 53 5.11 -12.12 9.89
N ILE A 54 3.90 -12.09 9.39
CA ILE A 54 2.80 -12.89 9.94
C ILE A 54 3.08 -14.36 9.64
N ARG A 55 3.03 -15.21 10.67
CA ARG A 55 3.25 -16.65 10.50
C ARG A 55 2.00 -17.31 9.94
N SER A 56 2.20 -18.44 9.26
CA SER A 56 1.08 -19.12 8.61
C SER A 56 -0.02 -19.51 9.58
N GLU A 57 0.33 -19.91 10.79
CA GLU A 57 -0.67 -20.31 11.78
C GLU A 57 -1.44 -19.11 12.33
N GLN A 58 -0.99 -17.90 12.05
CA GLN A 58 -1.66 -16.68 12.51
C GLN A 58 -2.26 -15.89 11.35
N MET A 59 -2.21 -16.44 10.14
CA MET A 59 -2.81 -15.78 8.99
C MET A 59 -4.32 -15.67 9.16
N PRO A 60 -4.91 -14.55 8.72
CA PRO A 60 -6.36 -14.46 8.69
C PRO A 60 -6.96 -15.59 7.85
N ASN A 61 -8.06 -16.16 8.28
CA ASN A 61 -8.75 -17.17 7.49
C ASN A 61 -9.52 -16.47 6.36
N GLU A 62 -10.22 -17.26 5.51
CA GLU A 62 -10.87 -16.69 4.34
C GLU A 62 -11.96 -15.68 4.71
N GLU A 63 -12.71 -15.96 5.76
CA GLU A 63 -13.74 -15.04 6.20
C GLU A 63 -13.13 -13.73 6.69
N GLU A 64 -12.07 -13.83 7.46
CA GLU A 64 -11.36 -12.65 7.95
C GLU A 64 -10.76 -11.83 6.81
N LYS A 65 -10.22 -12.52 5.80
CA LYS A 65 -9.68 -11.82 4.63
C LYS A 65 -10.77 -11.08 3.88
N THR A 66 -11.93 -11.70 3.75
CA THR A 66 -13.06 -11.06 3.09
C THR A 66 -13.47 -9.79 3.83
N ILE A 67 -13.51 -9.85 5.14
CA ILE A 67 -13.84 -8.69 5.96
C ILE A 67 -12.80 -7.58 5.77
N LEU A 68 -11.52 -7.95 5.76
CA LEU A 68 -10.45 -6.97 5.55
C LEU A 68 -10.58 -6.29 4.19
N ILE A 69 -10.83 -7.07 3.15
CA ILE A 69 -10.96 -6.54 1.80
C ILE A 69 -12.16 -5.60 1.71
N THR A 70 -13.29 -6.00 2.30
CA THR A 70 -14.49 -5.16 2.30
C THR A 70 -14.20 -3.83 3.01
N PHE A 71 -13.52 -3.90 4.14
CA PHE A 71 -13.16 -2.70 4.90
C PHE A 71 -12.28 -1.76 4.06
N ILE A 72 -11.29 -2.32 3.39
CA ILE A 72 -10.40 -1.54 2.53
C ILE A 72 -11.19 -0.88 1.40
N ARG A 73 -12.07 -1.63 0.77
CA ARG A 73 -12.85 -1.10 -0.36
C ARG A 73 -13.80 0.00 0.07
N GLU A 74 -14.27 -0.04 1.30
CA GLU A 74 -15.20 0.98 1.80
C GLU A 74 -14.49 2.22 2.31
N ARG A 75 -13.34 2.04 2.95
CA ARG A 75 -12.71 3.15 3.65
C ARG A 75 -11.53 3.77 2.91
N PHE A 76 -10.89 3.02 2.02
CA PHE A 76 -9.67 3.48 1.35
C PHE A 76 -9.78 3.34 -0.17
N GLN A 77 -10.96 3.62 -0.68
CA GLN A 77 -11.26 3.39 -2.10
C GLN A 77 -10.50 4.30 -3.05
N ASN A 78 -9.94 5.40 -2.56
CA ASN A 78 -9.16 6.32 -3.40
C ASN A 78 -7.69 5.95 -3.49
N PHE A 79 -7.25 4.96 -2.71
CA PHE A 79 -5.89 4.46 -2.81
C PHE A 79 -5.81 3.45 -3.94
N THR A 80 -4.57 3.09 -4.34
CA THR A 80 -4.37 1.95 -5.24
C THR A 80 -3.95 0.74 -4.40
N ALA A 81 -4.07 -0.46 -4.97
CA ALA A 81 -3.65 -1.66 -4.26
C ALA A 81 -2.15 -1.61 -3.96
N ILE A 82 -1.36 -1.05 -4.88
CA ILE A 82 0.08 -0.92 -4.67
C ILE A 82 0.37 0.04 -3.52
N GLU A 83 -0.44 1.10 -3.38
CA GLU A 83 -0.27 2.01 -2.25
C GLU A 83 -0.42 1.33 -0.91
N LEU A 84 -1.25 0.28 -0.82
CA LEU A 84 -1.38 -0.43 0.46
C LEU A 84 -0.04 -1.03 0.87
N VAL A 85 0.67 -1.63 -0.08
CA VAL A 85 1.99 -2.19 0.19
C VAL A 85 2.95 -1.08 0.55
N LEU A 86 2.94 0.02 -0.21
CA LEU A 86 3.82 1.16 0.06
C LEU A 86 3.57 1.74 1.45
N ALA A 87 2.31 1.76 1.89
CA ALA A 87 1.98 2.27 3.21
C ALA A 87 2.68 1.45 4.30
N PHE A 88 2.63 0.12 4.18
CA PHE A 88 3.28 -0.73 5.17
C PHE A 88 4.80 -0.66 5.06
N GLU A 89 5.35 -0.63 3.86
CA GLU A 89 6.79 -0.47 3.69
C GLU A 89 7.28 0.81 4.36
N ASN A 90 6.59 1.91 4.12
CA ASN A 90 7.00 3.19 4.65
C ASN A 90 6.79 3.30 6.16
N ALA A 91 5.76 2.65 6.67
CA ALA A 91 5.55 2.59 8.11
C ALA A 91 6.71 1.85 8.77
N LEU A 92 7.12 0.71 8.18
CA LEU A 92 8.17 -0.11 8.76
C LEU A 92 9.53 0.56 8.75
N ILE A 93 9.83 1.34 7.71
CA ILE A 93 11.13 2.02 7.63
C ILE A 93 11.11 3.39 8.32
N GLY A 94 9.97 3.79 8.87
CA GLY A 94 9.91 5.03 9.65
C GLY A 94 9.73 6.30 8.85
N THR A 95 9.23 6.22 7.62
CA THR A 95 8.99 7.41 6.80
C THR A 95 7.99 8.33 7.49
N PHE A 96 7.03 7.76 8.18
CA PHE A 96 6.10 8.50 9.03
C PHE A 96 5.96 7.73 10.34
N LYS A 97 5.53 8.43 11.38
CA LYS A 97 5.48 7.82 12.71
C LYS A 97 4.20 7.03 12.90
N VAL A 98 4.36 5.76 13.24
CA VAL A 98 3.25 4.91 13.64
C VAL A 98 3.84 3.67 14.32
N ASP A 99 3.15 3.15 15.32
CA ASP A 99 3.56 1.91 15.95
C ASP A 99 3.21 0.75 15.02
N THR A 100 4.22 0.00 14.60
CA THR A 100 4.04 -1.08 13.62
C THR A 100 3.94 -2.46 14.27
N GLU A 101 3.91 -2.52 15.59
CA GLU A 101 3.80 -3.81 16.27
C GLU A 101 2.43 -4.43 16.06
N HIS A 102 2.36 -5.68 15.60
CA HIS A 102 1.09 -6.36 15.32
C HIS A 102 0.82 -7.51 16.28
N PHE A 103 1.80 -7.86 17.12
CA PHE A 103 1.65 -8.93 18.12
C PHE A 103 1.20 -10.25 17.51
N GLY A 104 1.66 -10.53 16.29
CA GLY A 104 1.35 -11.78 15.61
C GLY A 104 -0.01 -11.85 14.96
N GLN A 105 -0.79 -10.76 14.97
CA GLN A 105 -2.14 -10.76 14.43
C GLN A 105 -2.37 -9.63 13.47
N PHE A 106 -3.07 -9.91 12.37
CA PHE A 106 -3.43 -8.87 11.42
C PHE A 106 -4.92 -8.61 11.55
N THR A 107 -5.26 -7.51 12.20
CA THR A 107 -6.64 -7.15 12.50
C THR A 107 -7.02 -5.89 11.75
N ILE A 108 -8.33 -5.62 11.66
CA ILE A 108 -8.82 -4.36 11.09
C ILE A 108 -8.25 -3.18 11.86
N LYS A 109 -8.15 -3.30 13.18
CA LYS A 109 -7.63 -2.22 14.00
C LYS A 109 -6.18 -1.91 13.63
N TYR A 110 -5.36 -2.95 13.42
CA TYR A 110 -3.97 -2.76 13.03
C TYR A 110 -3.89 -2.15 11.62
N LEU A 111 -4.65 -2.70 10.68
CA LEU A 111 -4.69 -2.19 9.31
C LEU A 111 -5.10 -0.71 9.31
N ALA A 112 -6.15 -0.37 10.02
CA ALA A 112 -6.66 1.00 10.06
C ALA A 112 -5.61 1.95 10.65
N LYS A 113 -4.92 1.51 11.71
CA LYS A 113 -3.89 2.34 12.33
C LYS A 113 -2.81 2.73 11.33
N ILE A 114 -2.31 1.74 10.60
CA ILE A 114 -1.24 1.98 9.62
C ILE A 114 -1.76 2.85 8.48
N LEU A 115 -2.94 2.53 7.94
CA LEU A 115 -3.44 3.27 6.78
C LEU A 115 -3.88 4.69 7.14
N ASN A 116 -4.36 4.91 8.36
CA ASN A 116 -4.70 6.27 8.78
C ASN A 116 -3.44 7.13 8.92
N ALA A 117 -2.36 6.57 9.47
CA ALA A 117 -1.11 7.29 9.54
C ALA A 117 -0.55 7.56 8.14
N TYR A 118 -0.67 6.57 7.25
CA TYR A 118 -0.25 6.74 5.87
C TYR A 118 -1.06 7.84 5.19
N THR A 119 -2.35 7.93 5.47
CA THR A 119 -3.22 8.93 4.85
C THR A 119 -2.71 10.34 5.09
N GLU A 120 -2.25 10.64 6.30
CA GLU A 120 -1.70 11.96 6.59
C GLU A 120 -0.45 12.23 5.77
N HIS A 121 0.41 11.25 5.65
CA HIS A 121 1.62 11.38 4.86
C HIS A 121 1.28 11.53 3.37
N ARG A 122 0.33 10.73 2.89
CA ARG A 122 -0.11 10.75 1.51
C ARG A 122 -0.70 12.10 1.12
N ASN A 123 -1.44 12.72 2.03
CA ASN A 123 -2.07 14.01 1.74
C ASN A 123 -1.04 15.07 1.39
N LYS A 124 0.11 15.05 2.04
CA LYS A 124 1.18 16.00 1.71
C LYS A 124 1.69 15.77 0.29
N LEU A 125 1.85 14.50 -0.08
CA LEU A 125 2.32 14.16 -1.42
C LEU A 125 1.27 14.45 -2.47
N TYR A 126 0.01 14.26 -2.13
CA TYR A 126 -1.10 14.56 -3.03
C TYR A 126 -1.10 16.05 -3.39
N ILE A 127 -0.89 16.91 -2.39
CA ILE A 127 -0.83 18.34 -2.63
C ILE A 127 0.33 18.68 -3.57
N GLU A 128 1.48 18.03 -3.38
CA GLU A 128 2.61 18.24 -4.28
C GLU A 128 2.30 17.83 -5.70
N VAL A 129 1.60 16.70 -5.87
CA VAL A 129 1.20 16.24 -7.20
C VAL A 129 0.29 17.27 -7.86
N GLU A 130 -0.69 17.81 -7.11
CA GLU A 130 -1.60 18.80 -7.66
C GLU A 130 -0.87 20.09 -8.05
N GLN A 131 0.10 20.48 -7.24
CA GLN A 131 0.89 21.67 -7.56
C GLN A 131 1.72 21.46 -8.82
N GLU A 132 2.26 20.25 -9.00
CA GLU A 132 3.04 19.93 -10.20
C GLU A 132 2.18 20.00 -11.46
N LYS A 133 0.91 19.66 -11.35
CA LYS A 133 0.00 19.72 -12.50
C LYS A 133 -0.26 21.14 -12.98
N GLN A 134 -0.08 22.11 -12.10
CA GLN A 134 -0.40 23.50 -12.43
C GLN A 134 0.78 24.25 -13.05
N LYS A 135 1.92 23.59 -13.18
CA LYS A 135 3.10 24.24 -13.78
C LYS A 135 3.14 24.13 -15.28
#